data_483d680ab7a695f100ce6eb099903064
#
_entry.id   483d680ab7a695f100ce6eb099903064
#
_cell.length_a   1.000
_cell.length_b   1.000
_cell.length_c   1.000
_cell.angle_alpha   90.00
_cell.angle_beta   90.00
_cell.angle_gamma   90.00
#
_symmetry.space_group_name_H-M   'P 1'
#
loop_
_entity.id
_entity.type
_entity.pdbx_description
1 polymer ?
#
loop_
_entity_poly.entity_id
_entity_poly.type
_entity_poly.pdbx_seq_one_letter_code
_entity_poly.pdbx_strand_id
1 'polypeptide(L)'
;MNINSLRYKFDKIKEISLDKVVDRLIISKTKLDSSFKDSLFEVDGYKLQRRDHTDHGGGIATFMRAEITARRRFDIECKTLENIVYEITLENTKWLIYAMYRPPSMANDIFTNHMNTLLDKGTNL
;
A
#
# COMPACT_ATOMS: atom_id res chain seq x y z
N MET A 1 6.70 5.06 3.85
CA MET A 1 8.17 5.11 3.65
C MET A 1 8.52 4.94 2.18
N ASN A 2 9.35 5.82 1.65
CA ASN A 2 9.90 5.68 0.30
C ASN A 2 11.19 4.88 0.39
N ILE A 3 11.17 3.62 -0.05
CA ILE A 3 12.31 2.72 0.16
C ILE A 3 13.26 2.65 -1.04
N ASN A 4 12.80 3.06 -2.19
CA ASN A 4 13.59 3.02 -3.43
C ASN A 4 14.25 1.64 -3.67
N SER A 5 13.44 0.62 -3.76
CA SER A 5 13.73 -0.80 -3.98
C SER A 5 13.64 -1.64 -2.71
N LEU A 6 12.54 -2.36 -2.60
CA LEU A 6 12.31 -3.28 -1.47
C LEU A 6 13.29 -4.45 -1.49
N ARG A 7 13.65 -4.94 -2.69
CA ARG A 7 14.55 -6.08 -2.87
C ARG A 7 15.85 -5.96 -2.08
N TYR A 8 16.43 -4.75 -2.07
CA TYR A 8 17.73 -4.53 -1.46
C TYR A 8 17.67 -3.99 -0.04
N LYS A 9 16.47 -3.63 0.45
CA LYS A 9 16.29 -2.97 1.73
C LYS A 9 15.32 -3.69 2.65
N PHE A 10 15.00 -4.93 2.32
CA PHE A 10 14.00 -5.71 3.07
C PHE A 10 14.44 -5.97 4.51
N ASP A 11 15.72 -6.16 4.76
CA ASP A 11 16.24 -6.40 6.11
C ASP A 11 15.90 -5.24 7.05
N LYS A 12 15.92 -4.01 6.55
CA LYS A 12 15.53 -2.83 7.31
C LYS A 12 14.04 -2.86 7.67
N ILE A 13 13.20 -3.35 6.77
CA ILE A 13 11.77 -3.52 7.03
C ILE A 13 11.52 -4.56 8.12
N LYS A 14 12.23 -5.67 8.05
CA LYS A 14 12.16 -6.71 9.09
C LYS A 14 12.54 -6.17 10.45
N GLU A 15 13.60 -5.38 10.52
CA GLU A 15 14.06 -4.77 11.76
C GLU A 15 13.01 -3.86 12.38
N ILE A 16 12.38 -3.00 11.58
CA ILE A 16 11.29 -2.12 12.02
C ILE A 16 10.11 -2.95 12.53
N SER A 17 9.76 -4.02 11.84
CA SER A 17 8.60 -4.85 12.15
C SER A 17 8.82 -5.74 13.37
N LEU A 18 10.04 -6.21 13.62
CA LEU A 18 10.37 -7.08 14.75
C LEU A 18 10.13 -6.40 16.09
N ASP A 19 10.27 -5.10 16.15
CA ASP A 19 10.00 -4.33 17.38
C ASP A 19 8.51 -4.21 17.68
N LYS A 20 7.63 -4.67 16.77
CA LYS A 20 6.16 -4.63 16.88
C LYS A 20 5.59 -3.26 17.25
N VAL A 21 6.33 -2.22 16.91
CA VAL A 21 5.94 -0.83 17.20
C VAL A 21 4.95 -0.31 16.17
N VAL A 22 4.90 -0.95 15.00
CA VAL A 22 4.12 -0.49 13.86
C VAL A 22 2.96 -1.44 13.58
N ASP A 23 1.73 -0.93 13.62
CA ASP A 23 0.54 -1.72 13.27
C ASP A 23 0.43 -1.93 11.77
N ARG A 24 0.86 -0.96 10.99
CA ARG A 24 0.85 -0.99 9.52
C ARG A 24 1.99 -0.14 8.99
N LEU A 25 2.61 -0.63 7.95
CA LEU A 25 3.71 0.04 7.28
C LEU A 25 3.39 0.16 5.80
N ILE A 26 3.40 1.37 5.29
CA ILE A 26 3.17 1.66 3.88
C ILE A 26 4.49 2.03 3.24
N ILE A 27 4.83 1.33 2.15
CA ILE A 27 6.11 1.49 1.46
C ILE A 27 5.84 1.87 0.02
N SER A 28 6.49 2.92 -0.46
CA SER A 28 6.45 3.33 -1.86
C SER A 28 7.78 3.08 -2.56
N LYS A 29 7.77 3.08 -3.89
CA LYS A 29 8.92 2.79 -4.75
C LYS A 29 9.54 1.42 -4.46
N THR A 30 8.70 0.40 -4.35
CA THR A 30 9.17 -0.97 -4.10
C THR A 30 9.99 -1.53 -5.25
N LYS A 31 9.73 -1.07 -6.47
CA LYS A 31 10.40 -1.53 -7.70
C LYS A 31 10.29 -3.04 -7.91
N LEU A 32 9.17 -3.62 -7.50
CA LEU A 32 8.89 -5.03 -7.70
C LEU A 32 8.05 -5.24 -8.96
N ASP A 33 8.13 -6.43 -9.49
CA ASP A 33 7.27 -6.91 -10.58
C ASP A 33 6.77 -8.33 -10.28
N SER A 34 6.03 -8.91 -11.20
CA SER A 34 5.44 -10.23 -11.02
C SER A 34 6.45 -11.37 -10.85
N SER A 35 7.73 -11.14 -11.17
CA SER A 35 8.79 -12.13 -10.98
C SER A 35 9.17 -12.31 -9.51
N PHE A 36 8.81 -11.36 -8.64
CA PHE A 36 9.07 -11.45 -7.20
C PHE A 36 7.84 -11.96 -6.49
N LYS A 37 7.95 -13.14 -5.90
CA LYS A 37 6.85 -13.74 -5.11
C LYS A 37 6.75 -13.07 -3.75
N ASP A 38 5.53 -12.97 -3.22
CA ASP A 38 5.29 -12.42 -1.88
C ASP A 38 6.07 -13.16 -0.79
N SER A 39 6.28 -14.45 -0.96
CA SER A 39 7.03 -15.27 -0.01
C SER A 39 8.47 -14.80 0.22
N LEU A 40 9.04 -14.04 -0.70
CA LEU A 40 10.37 -13.46 -0.55
C LEU A 40 10.42 -12.34 0.50
N PHE A 41 9.26 -11.76 0.83
CA PHE A 41 9.15 -10.59 1.68
C PHE A 41 8.21 -10.83 2.86
N GLU A 42 8.20 -12.06 3.39
CA GLU A 42 7.38 -12.38 4.54
C GLU A 42 7.97 -11.81 5.83
N VAL A 43 7.08 -11.23 6.65
CA VAL A 43 7.41 -10.78 7.99
C VAL A 43 6.42 -11.41 8.96
N ASP A 44 6.92 -12.11 9.97
CA ASP A 44 6.09 -12.78 10.96
C ASP A 44 5.14 -11.80 11.65
N GLY A 45 3.87 -12.17 11.71
CA GLY A 45 2.84 -11.36 12.35
C GLY A 45 2.27 -10.26 11.47
N TYR A 46 2.68 -10.20 10.20
CA TYR A 46 2.19 -9.20 9.23
C TYR A 46 1.68 -9.87 7.97
N LYS A 47 0.70 -9.23 7.35
CA LYS A 47 0.21 -9.59 6.02
C LYS A 47 0.71 -8.58 5.02
N LEU A 48 1.26 -9.07 3.92
CA LEU A 48 1.74 -8.23 2.81
C LEU A 48 0.65 -8.11 1.75
N GLN A 49 0.39 -6.88 1.33
CA GLN A 49 -0.35 -6.59 0.11
C GLN A 49 0.48 -5.64 -0.72
N ARG A 50 0.49 -5.84 -2.03
CA ARG A 50 1.32 -5.01 -2.90
C ARG A 50 0.60 -4.70 -4.20
N ARG A 51 1.03 -3.63 -4.84
CA ARG A 51 0.64 -3.25 -6.18
C ARG A 51 1.87 -2.79 -6.92
N ASP A 52 2.33 -3.60 -7.86
CA ASP A 52 3.54 -3.31 -8.60
C ASP A 52 3.24 -2.34 -9.74
N HIS A 53 4.22 -1.49 -10.04
CA HIS A 53 4.15 -0.64 -11.22
C HIS A 53 4.64 -1.42 -12.43
N THR A 54 3.95 -1.27 -13.58
CA THR A 54 4.30 -2.00 -14.81
C THR A 54 5.52 -1.43 -15.51
N ASP A 55 5.82 -0.15 -15.29
CA ASP A 55 6.94 0.55 -15.94
C ASP A 55 7.96 0.99 -14.88
N HIS A 56 9.16 0.55 -15.02
CA HIS A 56 10.39 0.92 -14.31
C HIS A 56 10.26 1.80 -13.07
N GLY A 57 10.17 1.21 -11.92
CA GLY A 57 10.50 1.86 -10.67
C GLY A 57 9.34 2.59 -9.99
N GLY A 58 8.33 2.05 -9.70
CA GLY A 58 7.26 2.47 -8.81
C GLY A 58 6.88 1.31 -7.92
N GLY A 59 5.63 1.24 -7.58
CA GLY A 59 5.07 0.19 -6.77
C GLY A 59 4.84 0.60 -5.32
N ILE A 60 3.84 0.00 -4.72
CA ILE A 60 3.46 0.25 -3.34
C ILE A 60 3.24 -1.09 -2.65
N ALA A 61 3.67 -1.20 -1.42
CA ALA A 61 3.45 -2.38 -0.58
C ALA A 61 2.99 -1.95 0.80
N THR A 62 2.17 -2.77 1.41
CA THR A 62 1.73 -2.55 2.78
C THR A 62 1.96 -3.81 3.60
N PHE A 63 2.50 -3.63 4.79
CA PHE A 63 2.56 -4.66 5.82
C PHE A 63 1.59 -4.27 6.92
N MET A 64 0.63 -5.12 7.20
CA MET A 64 -0.38 -4.88 8.22
C MET A 64 -0.35 -6.02 9.22
N ARG A 65 -0.42 -5.71 10.52
CA ARG A 65 -0.43 -6.75 11.56
C ARG A 65 -1.55 -7.74 11.29
N ALA A 66 -1.23 -9.02 11.45
CA ALA A 66 -2.16 -10.10 11.13
C ALA A 66 -3.43 -10.07 11.99
N GLU A 67 -3.37 -9.49 13.20
CA GLU A 67 -4.51 -9.36 14.10
C GLU A 67 -5.54 -8.34 13.62
N ILE A 68 -5.15 -7.43 12.74
CA ILE A 68 -6.06 -6.42 12.20
C ILE A 68 -6.89 -7.06 11.09
N THR A 69 -8.20 -7.08 11.28
CA THR A 69 -9.12 -7.54 10.24
C THR A 69 -9.30 -6.45 9.21
N ALA A 70 -8.67 -6.64 8.05
CA ALA A 70 -8.70 -5.68 6.97
C ALA A 70 -9.05 -6.39 5.67
N ARG A 71 -9.89 -5.75 4.86
CA ARG A 71 -10.27 -6.25 3.54
C ARG A 71 -9.80 -5.29 2.47
N ARG A 72 -9.03 -5.79 1.51
CA ARG A 72 -8.60 -4.96 0.39
C ARG A 72 -9.79 -4.68 -0.53
N ARG A 73 -9.94 -3.42 -0.90
CA ARG A 73 -11.03 -2.94 -1.73
C ARG A 73 -10.53 -2.64 -3.14
N PHE A 74 -10.31 -3.69 -3.92
CA PHE A 74 -9.90 -3.56 -5.33
C PHE A 74 -10.89 -2.76 -6.17
N ASP A 75 -12.18 -2.82 -5.80
CA ASP A 75 -13.26 -2.10 -6.48
C ASP A 75 -13.14 -0.58 -6.35
N ILE A 76 -12.48 -0.09 -5.30
CA ILE A 76 -12.26 1.34 -5.08
C ILE A 76 -10.94 1.80 -5.71
N GLU A 77 -9.94 0.94 -5.77
CA GLU A 77 -8.61 1.32 -6.23
C GLU A 77 -8.62 1.92 -7.63
N CYS A 78 -7.87 3.01 -7.79
CA CYS A 78 -7.74 3.72 -9.06
C CYS A 78 -6.63 3.08 -9.90
N LYS A 79 -6.89 2.88 -11.20
CA LYS A 79 -5.90 2.28 -12.10
C LYS A 79 -4.78 3.24 -12.49
N THR A 80 -5.05 4.53 -12.44
CA THR A 80 -4.13 5.58 -12.91
C THR A 80 -3.27 6.17 -11.81
N LEU A 81 -3.51 5.77 -10.57
CA LEU A 81 -2.77 6.22 -9.39
C LEU A 81 -2.28 5.01 -8.62
N GLU A 82 -1.04 5.02 -8.17
CA GLU A 82 -0.53 3.96 -7.30
C GLU A 82 -1.23 4.04 -5.94
N ASN A 83 -2.09 3.09 -5.66
CA ASN A 83 -2.85 3.07 -4.42
C ASN A 83 -3.27 1.64 -4.05
N ILE A 84 -3.42 1.44 -2.75
CA ILE A 84 -4.04 0.25 -2.17
C ILE A 84 -5.08 0.76 -1.18
N VAL A 85 -6.28 0.21 -1.23
CA VAL A 85 -7.39 0.64 -0.37
C VAL A 85 -7.84 -0.51 0.51
N TYR A 86 -7.93 -0.25 1.82
CA TYR A 86 -8.41 -1.22 2.80
C TYR A 86 -9.65 -0.74 3.50
N GLU A 87 -10.55 -1.66 3.80
CA GLU A 87 -11.65 -1.47 4.73
C GLU A 87 -11.30 -2.15 6.04
N ILE A 88 -11.32 -1.40 7.12
CA ILE A 88 -11.07 -1.89 8.49
C ILE A 88 -12.28 -1.55 9.33
N THR A 89 -12.73 -2.51 10.15
CA THR A 89 -13.81 -2.26 11.11
C THR A 89 -13.22 -2.21 12.51
N LEU A 90 -13.39 -1.06 13.17
CA LEU A 90 -12.98 -0.84 14.54
C LEU A 90 -14.17 -0.30 15.33
N GLU A 91 -14.49 -0.96 16.47
CA GLU A 91 -15.56 -0.51 17.36
C GLU A 91 -16.88 -0.23 16.62
N ASN A 92 -17.27 -1.15 15.73
CA ASN A 92 -18.48 -1.04 14.88
C ASN A 92 -18.44 0.10 13.86
N THR A 93 -17.31 0.74 13.67
CA THR A 93 -17.14 1.79 12.67
C THR A 93 -16.26 1.29 11.54
N LYS A 94 -16.69 1.50 10.30
CA LYS A 94 -15.90 1.17 9.12
C LYS A 94 -15.00 2.33 8.75
N TRP A 95 -13.73 2.01 8.55
CA TRP A 95 -12.72 2.96 8.10
C TRP A 95 -12.18 2.53 6.75
N LEU A 96 -12.01 3.49 5.85
CA LEU A 96 -11.28 3.25 4.60
C LEU A 96 -9.90 3.87 4.74
N ILE A 97 -8.87 3.05 4.49
CA ILE A 97 -7.49 3.50 4.54
C ILE A 97 -6.96 3.49 3.12
N TYR A 98 -6.47 4.63 2.67
CA TYR A 98 -5.91 4.83 1.34
C TYR A 98 -4.39 4.93 1.46
N ALA A 99 -3.68 3.93 0.98
CA ALA A 99 -2.23 3.97 0.83
C ALA A 99 -1.92 4.44 -0.59
N MET A 100 -1.28 5.59 -0.73
CA MET A 100 -1.07 6.23 -2.02
C MET A 100 0.34 6.76 -2.17
N TYR A 101 0.79 6.75 -3.42
CA TYR A 101 2.05 7.40 -3.80
C TYR A 101 1.80 8.31 -4.99
N ARG A 102 2.25 9.55 -4.86
CA ARG A 102 2.23 10.51 -5.95
C ARG A 102 3.63 10.61 -6.56
N PRO A 103 3.80 10.24 -7.86
CA PRO A 103 5.07 10.46 -8.53
C PRO A 103 5.39 11.95 -8.59
N PRO A 104 6.65 12.36 -8.40
CA PRO A 104 7.03 13.78 -8.47
C PRO A 104 6.70 14.44 -9.82
N SER A 105 6.66 13.65 -10.89
CA SER A 105 6.33 14.12 -12.24
C SER A 105 4.85 14.37 -12.48
N MET A 106 3.98 13.91 -11.57
CA MET A 106 2.54 14.07 -11.74
C MET A 106 2.10 15.48 -11.38
N ALA A 107 1.39 16.15 -12.28
CA ALA A 107 0.86 17.49 -12.06
C ALA A 107 -0.19 17.50 -10.94
N ASN A 108 -0.30 18.61 -10.21
CA ASN A 108 -1.22 18.74 -9.07
C ASN A 108 -2.68 18.53 -9.45
N ASP A 109 -3.12 19.09 -10.59
CA ASP A 109 -4.49 18.95 -11.06
C ASP A 109 -4.85 17.52 -11.43
N ILE A 110 -3.93 16.81 -12.06
CA ILE A 110 -4.11 15.39 -12.41
C ILE A 110 -4.22 14.55 -11.14
N PHE A 111 -3.34 14.77 -10.18
CA PHE A 111 -3.38 14.07 -8.90
C PHE A 111 -4.68 14.33 -8.15
N THR A 112 -5.11 15.59 -8.08
CA THR A 112 -6.34 15.99 -7.41
C THR A 112 -7.56 15.33 -8.05
N ASN A 113 -7.63 15.27 -9.37
CA ASN A 113 -8.72 14.60 -10.07
C ASN A 113 -8.79 13.10 -9.76
N HIS A 114 -7.65 12.43 -9.73
CA HIS A 114 -7.58 11.01 -9.36
C HIS A 114 -8.00 10.78 -7.91
N MET A 115 -7.57 11.66 -7.00
CA MET A 115 -7.95 11.62 -5.60
C MET A 115 -9.47 11.77 -5.42
N ASN A 116 -10.06 12.74 -6.11
CA ASN A 116 -11.51 12.98 -6.03
C ASN A 116 -12.29 11.76 -6.51
N THR A 117 -11.88 11.14 -7.62
CA THR A 117 -12.49 9.94 -8.13
C THR A 117 -12.44 8.81 -7.09
N LEU A 118 -11.29 8.64 -6.45
CA LEU A 118 -11.06 7.60 -5.47
C LEU A 118 -11.91 7.81 -4.22
N LEU A 119 -11.97 9.03 -3.72
CA LEU A 119 -12.78 9.38 -2.55
C LEU A 119 -14.27 9.26 -2.83
N ASP A 120 -14.73 9.63 -4.02
CA ASP A 120 -16.14 9.50 -4.41
C ASP A 120 -16.58 8.03 -4.42
N LYS A 121 -15.73 7.14 -4.92
CA LYS A 121 -16.02 5.69 -4.86
C LYS A 121 -16.16 5.20 -3.42
N GLY A 122 -15.35 5.72 -2.50
CA GLY A 122 -15.42 5.37 -1.09
C GLY A 122 -16.67 5.85 -0.41
N THR A 123 -17.16 7.04 -0.75
CA THR A 123 -18.35 7.64 -0.14
C THR A 123 -19.65 7.04 -0.64
N ASN A 124 -19.66 6.42 -1.80
CA ASN A 124 -20.85 5.81 -2.40
C ASN A 124 -21.08 4.34 -2.00
N LEU A 125 -20.40 3.90 -0.98
CA LEU A 125 -20.51 2.52 -0.49
C LEU A 125 -21.70 2.33 0.46
#